data_32ca3972e5ab90749b6bd48d767cd1e4
#
_entry.id   32ca3972e5ab90749b6bd48d767cd1e4
#
_cell.length_a   1.000
_cell.length_b   1.000
_cell.length_c   1.000
_cell.angle_alpha   90.00
_cell.angle_beta   90.00
_cell.angle_gamma   90.00
#
_symmetry.space_group_name_H-M   'P 1'
#
loop_
_entity.id
_entity.type
_entity.pdbx_description
1 polymer ?
#
loop_
_entity_poly.entity_id
_entity_poly.type
_entity_poly.pdbx_seq_one_letter_code
_entity_poly.pdbx_strand_id
1 'polypeptide(L)'
;MKKKILAAVLAAAMVMSLTGVSAAAKSKEKSEGTTFVYGTTGYSEEMGDAGLNPHDNYSGWSCLRYGVGETLFKYNDNMEIEPWLATDYEFTDDNTVKITLRDGVKFSSGRTMDGEAVKECLDDLIANHDRAPYDMKIDKIEADGMTVTIHTSEPCPALINYLGDPYGAIIDMDYGVQGEGGSANVAGTGPYVATEVSPTEIKLVKNEDYWGGDVKVDNVIVKSFSDGSALTAALQTGDIQGTYGLQYDNYALFDGNPDYQISSVATSRCFFGQFNMKSELMQDQNVRKAIEMGIDKDGFCSVIMEGRGVPAVGAFPSSFSYGNDAVKAPSYDPEEAKKLLEESGWTDTDGDGYADKDGKKLSITWLTYPTRLEQPKLAEYAQSTLKDIGIEVDVNNTADHATYAKNGEFDVYVSSLTTAPTGDPEYFFTSTVVSDAAKNYGKYSNSDLDDIVAKLHETFDTDERGKLAVEAQQTILDDDAYFFVSHLNMGLVSKSNVSGLTAHPCDYYEITADLEVK
;
A
#
# COMPACT_ATOMS: atom_id res chain seq x y z
N MET A 1 24.45 32.18 65.35
CA MET A 1 25.52 32.81 64.52
C MET A 1 26.08 31.94 63.40
N LYS A 2 25.43 30.83 63.03
CA LYS A 2 25.91 29.96 61.91
C LYS A 2 25.09 30.01 60.61
N LYS A 3 24.08 30.89 60.50
CA LYS A 3 23.26 31.08 59.31
C LYS A 3 23.51 32.39 58.52
N LYS A 4 24.47 33.24 58.94
CA LYS A 4 24.82 34.50 58.26
C LYS A 4 26.14 34.45 57.50
N ILE A 5 26.90 33.36 57.57
CA ILE A 5 28.17 33.16 56.86
C ILE A 5 28.00 32.44 55.51
N LEU A 6 26.87 31.71 55.32
CA LEU A 6 26.63 31.00 54.07
C LEU A 6 26.05 31.90 52.92
N ALA A 7 25.49 33.06 53.28
CA ALA A 7 24.95 34.00 52.27
C ALA A 7 26.02 34.96 51.68
N ALA A 8 27.17 35.11 52.34
CA ALA A 8 28.24 35.97 51.86
C ALA A 8 29.22 35.29 50.88
N VAL A 9 29.26 33.94 50.86
CA VAL A 9 30.13 33.18 49.96
C VAL A 9 29.45 32.96 48.61
N LEU A 10 28.11 32.93 48.50
CA LEU A 10 27.37 32.84 47.22
C LEU A 10 27.30 34.18 46.49
N ALA A 11 27.45 35.32 47.14
CA ALA A 11 27.44 36.63 46.49
C ALA A 11 28.81 37.02 45.89
N ALA A 12 29.91 36.41 46.36
CA ALA A 12 31.26 36.68 45.85
C ALA A 12 31.62 35.84 44.60
N ALA A 13 30.86 34.76 44.30
CA ALA A 13 31.05 33.93 43.11
C ALA A 13 30.34 34.47 41.87
N MET A 14 29.43 35.43 41.99
CA MET A 14 28.69 36.05 40.87
C MET A 14 29.26 37.36 40.33
N VAL A 15 30.37 37.89 40.87
CA VAL A 15 30.94 39.18 40.43
C VAL A 15 32.30 39.02 39.71
N MET A 16 32.83 37.79 39.56
CA MET A 16 34.10 37.55 38.89
C MET A 16 33.98 36.89 37.50
N SER A 17 32.81 36.95 36.84
CA SER A 17 32.62 36.41 35.49
C SER A 17 32.32 37.47 34.42
N LEU A 18 32.63 38.73 34.66
CA LEU A 18 32.29 39.85 33.75
C LEU A 18 33.49 40.72 33.29
N THR A 19 34.71 40.17 33.25
CA THR A 19 35.82 40.84 32.52
C THR A 19 36.77 39.81 31.95
N GLY A 20 36.35 39.20 30.86
CA GLY A 20 37.17 38.36 30.02
C GLY A 20 36.72 38.50 28.57
N VAL A 21 36.81 39.71 28.00
CA VAL A 21 36.74 39.85 26.54
C VAL A 21 38.06 39.31 26.01
N SER A 22 38.05 38.05 25.69
CA SER A 22 39.07 37.44 24.88
C SER A 22 38.49 37.14 23.50
N ALA A 23 39.17 37.57 22.47
CA ALA A 23 38.88 37.33 21.08
C ALA A 23 38.69 35.82 20.83
N ALA A 24 37.47 35.35 20.98
CA ALA A 24 37.09 34.05 20.43
C ALA A 24 36.99 34.21 18.92
N ALA A 25 37.85 33.52 18.23
CA ALA A 25 37.71 33.24 16.81
C ALA A 25 36.25 32.89 16.55
N LYS A 26 35.62 33.54 15.57
CA LYS A 26 34.36 33.09 14.98
C LYS A 26 34.61 31.68 14.48
N SER A 27 34.27 30.67 15.29
CA SER A 27 33.89 29.38 14.71
C SER A 27 32.74 29.72 13.76
N LYS A 28 32.90 29.44 12.47
CA LYS A 28 31.76 29.36 11.57
C LYS A 28 30.82 28.41 12.28
N GLU A 29 29.67 28.88 12.76
CA GLU A 29 28.52 28.04 12.98
C GLU A 29 28.36 27.31 11.65
N LYS A 30 28.59 25.98 11.65
CA LYS A 30 28.08 25.12 10.61
C LYS A 30 26.60 25.44 10.62
N SER A 31 26.06 25.99 9.55
CA SER A 31 24.63 26.08 9.36
C SER A 31 24.11 24.66 9.63
N GLU A 32 23.26 24.50 10.63
CA GLU A 32 22.49 23.29 10.75
C GLU A 32 21.78 23.14 9.40
N GLY A 33 22.09 22.04 8.67
CA GLY A 33 21.54 21.81 7.34
C GLY A 33 20.02 21.74 7.39
N THR A 34 19.38 21.78 6.23
CA THR A 34 17.90 21.65 6.14
C THR A 34 17.46 20.34 6.76
N THR A 35 16.41 20.37 7.58
CA THR A 35 15.85 19.19 8.24
C THR A 35 14.37 19.05 7.90
N PHE A 36 13.96 17.88 7.47
CA PHE A 36 12.57 17.49 7.29
C PHE A 36 12.17 16.46 8.35
N VAL A 37 11.04 16.71 9.03
CA VAL A 37 10.50 15.77 10.03
C VAL A 37 9.20 15.17 9.48
N TYR A 38 9.20 13.87 9.30
CA TYR A 38 8.10 13.08 8.79
C TYR A 38 7.45 12.26 9.89
N GLY A 39 6.11 12.21 9.91
CA GLY A 39 5.35 11.39 10.85
C GLY A 39 4.55 10.31 10.12
N THR A 40 4.46 9.12 10.69
CA THR A 40 3.70 8.02 10.10
C THR A 40 3.15 7.07 11.15
N THR A 41 2.03 6.40 10.84
CA THR A 41 1.56 5.21 11.57
C THR A 41 2.02 3.90 10.94
N GLY A 42 2.64 3.95 9.76
CA GLY A 42 3.15 2.81 8.99
C GLY A 42 4.63 2.54 9.27
N TYR A 43 5.06 2.62 10.53
CA TYR A 43 6.39 2.22 10.99
C TYR A 43 6.26 1.74 12.44
N SER A 44 6.15 0.43 12.65
CA SER A 44 6.04 -0.14 13.98
C SER A 44 6.45 -1.62 14.04
N GLU A 45 6.98 -2.06 15.18
CA GLU A 45 7.28 -3.49 15.40
C GLU A 45 6.02 -4.36 15.36
N GLU A 46 4.87 -3.84 15.80
CA GLU A 46 3.60 -4.58 15.79
C GLU A 46 3.13 -4.92 14.37
N MET A 47 3.38 -4.01 13.42
CA MET A 47 3.05 -4.23 12.00
C MET A 47 4.14 -4.99 11.24
N GLY A 48 5.33 -5.15 11.84
CA GLY A 48 6.47 -5.84 11.24
C GLY A 48 7.16 -5.03 10.14
N ASP A 49 6.98 -3.70 10.10
CA ASP A 49 7.61 -2.79 9.15
C ASP A 49 8.67 -1.86 9.78
N ALA A 50 8.96 -2.01 11.09
CA ALA A 50 10.04 -1.32 11.75
C ALA A 50 11.41 -1.95 11.42
N GLY A 51 12.45 -1.10 11.38
CA GLY A 51 13.77 -1.48 10.88
C GLY A 51 13.91 -1.21 9.38
N LEU A 52 15.09 -1.51 8.84
CA LEU A 52 15.44 -1.22 7.43
C LEU A 52 15.97 -2.45 6.66
N ASN A 53 15.93 -3.65 7.27
CA ASN A 53 16.34 -4.87 6.56
C ASN A 53 15.23 -5.32 5.60
N PRO A 54 15.38 -5.20 4.26
CA PRO A 54 14.33 -5.54 3.31
C PRO A 54 13.99 -7.05 3.30
N HIS A 55 14.87 -7.89 3.82
CA HIS A 55 14.66 -9.34 3.87
C HIS A 55 13.92 -9.81 5.13
N ASP A 56 13.46 -8.89 5.99
CA ASP A 56 12.74 -9.20 7.22
C ASP A 56 11.31 -8.65 7.19
N ASN A 57 10.30 -9.53 7.14
CA ASN A 57 8.88 -9.21 7.13
C ASN A 57 8.51 -8.10 6.09
N TYR A 58 7.98 -6.96 6.59
CA TYR A 58 7.61 -5.79 5.82
C TYR A 58 8.61 -4.63 5.96
N SER A 59 9.78 -4.83 6.57
CA SER A 59 10.78 -3.76 6.75
C SER A 59 11.33 -3.21 5.43
N GLY A 60 11.20 -3.96 4.32
CA GLY A 60 11.48 -3.49 2.97
C GLY A 60 10.68 -2.23 2.61
N TRP A 61 9.41 -2.11 3.09
CA TRP A 61 8.62 -0.89 2.91
C TRP A 61 9.30 0.33 3.53
N SER A 62 9.80 0.21 4.75
CA SER A 62 10.53 1.30 5.42
C SER A 62 11.87 1.61 4.76
N CYS A 63 12.60 0.59 4.29
CA CYS A 63 13.84 0.75 3.57
C CYS A 63 13.64 1.56 2.27
N LEU A 64 12.64 1.21 1.47
CA LEU A 64 12.34 1.84 0.19
C LEU A 64 11.64 3.20 0.37
N ARG A 65 10.59 3.22 1.21
CA ARG A 65 9.74 4.38 1.47
C ARG A 65 10.49 5.60 1.98
N TYR A 66 11.53 5.37 2.78
CA TYR A 66 12.32 6.46 3.35
C TYR A 66 13.64 6.72 2.61
N GLY A 67 13.78 6.17 1.40
CA GLY A 67 14.86 6.49 0.48
C GLY A 67 16.22 5.94 0.91
N VAL A 68 16.29 4.84 1.66
CA VAL A 68 17.55 4.17 2.04
C VAL A 68 17.95 3.13 1.00
N GLY A 69 17.02 2.27 0.58
CA GLY A 69 17.21 1.27 -0.47
C GLY A 69 16.51 1.63 -1.76
N GLU A 70 16.92 1.00 -2.84
CA GLU A 70 16.27 1.05 -4.16
C GLU A 70 16.23 -0.37 -4.74
N THR A 71 15.26 -0.62 -5.62
CA THR A 71 15.06 -1.90 -6.30
C THR A 71 15.67 -1.88 -7.71
N LEU A 72 15.78 -3.04 -8.36
CA LEU A 72 16.27 -3.12 -9.74
C LEU A 72 15.34 -2.38 -10.70
N PHE A 73 14.05 -2.46 -10.48
CA PHE A 73 13.00 -1.76 -11.22
C PHE A 73 12.10 -1.01 -10.26
N LYS A 74 11.37 -0.01 -10.74
CA LYS A 74 10.38 0.74 -9.98
C LYS A 74 9.07 0.84 -10.75
N TYR A 75 8.01 1.30 -10.11
CA TYR A 75 6.72 1.57 -10.75
C TYR A 75 6.57 3.05 -11.03
N ASN A 76 5.97 3.38 -12.18
CA ASN A 76 5.51 4.75 -12.48
C ASN A 76 4.11 5.01 -11.88
N ASP A 77 3.57 6.20 -12.13
CA ASP A 77 2.24 6.60 -11.62
C ASP A 77 1.09 5.73 -12.16
N ASN A 78 1.31 4.95 -13.21
CA ASN A 78 0.37 3.97 -13.77
C ASN A 78 0.64 2.54 -13.29
N MET A 79 1.57 2.36 -12.33
CA MET A 79 2.03 1.06 -11.85
C MET A 79 2.70 0.19 -12.93
N GLU A 80 3.18 0.79 -14.00
CA GLU A 80 3.99 0.12 -15.00
C GLU A 80 5.46 0.09 -14.57
N ILE A 81 6.16 -0.98 -14.93
CA ILE A 81 7.59 -1.16 -14.60
C ILE A 81 8.47 -0.20 -15.39
N GLU A 82 9.36 0.47 -14.67
CA GLU A 82 10.44 1.30 -15.23
C GLU A 82 11.82 0.85 -14.72
N PRO A 83 12.89 1.01 -15.55
CA PRO A 83 14.25 0.83 -15.10
C PRO A 83 14.62 1.71 -13.91
N TRP A 84 15.37 1.17 -12.92
CA TRP A 84 15.92 1.94 -11.80
C TRP A 84 17.40 1.61 -11.58
N LEU A 85 17.75 0.65 -10.68
CA LEU A 85 19.13 0.16 -10.56
C LEU A 85 19.54 -0.74 -11.74
N ALA A 86 18.57 -1.38 -12.39
CA ALA A 86 18.73 -1.96 -13.71
C ALA A 86 18.43 -0.92 -14.80
N THR A 87 18.98 -1.11 -16.00
CA THR A 87 18.75 -0.27 -17.18
C THR A 87 17.93 -0.99 -18.25
N ASP A 88 17.95 -2.32 -18.25
CA ASP A 88 17.28 -3.14 -19.25
C ASP A 88 17.15 -4.59 -18.77
N TYR A 89 16.22 -5.36 -19.36
CA TYR A 89 16.09 -6.80 -19.16
C TYR A 89 15.62 -7.50 -20.45
N GLU A 90 15.95 -8.79 -20.56
CA GLU A 90 15.55 -9.64 -21.67
C GLU A 90 15.25 -11.06 -21.17
N PHE A 91 14.04 -11.55 -21.36
CA PHE A 91 13.74 -12.97 -21.21
C PHE A 91 14.35 -13.73 -22.39
N THR A 92 15.32 -14.59 -22.13
CA THR A 92 16.01 -15.40 -23.15
C THR A 92 15.25 -16.70 -23.45
N ASP A 93 14.49 -17.16 -22.48
CA ASP A 93 13.50 -18.23 -22.55
C ASP A 93 12.51 -18.07 -21.38
N ASP A 94 11.51 -18.96 -21.26
CA ASP A 94 10.42 -18.86 -20.27
C ASP A 94 10.91 -18.93 -18.80
N ASN A 95 12.12 -19.41 -18.57
CA ASN A 95 12.72 -19.59 -17.24
C ASN A 95 13.99 -18.79 -17.02
N THR A 96 14.41 -17.96 -17.97
CA THR A 96 15.67 -17.25 -17.88
C THR A 96 15.53 -15.79 -18.29
N VAL A 97 15.91 -14.88 -17.40
CA VAL A 97 15.99 -13.45 -17.68
C VAL A 97 17.41 -12.93 -17.45
N LYS A 98 17.89 -12.11 -18.39
CA LYS A 98 19.11 -11.31 -18.25
C LYS A 98 18.76 -9.88 -17.89
N ILE A 99 19.42 -9.34 -16.89
CA ILE A 99 19.24 -7.99 -16.38
C ILE A 99 20.55 -7.23 -16.51
N THR A 100 20.52 -6.07 -17.14
CA THR A 100 21.67 -5.17 -17.27
C THR A 100 21.59 -4.12 -16.17
N LEU A 101 22.63 -4.02 -15.34
CA LEU A 101 22.70 -3.08 -14.22
C LEU A 101 23.17 -1.70 -14.68
N ARG A 102 22.83 -0.69 -13.87
CA ARG A 102 23.29 0.69 -14.04
C ARG A 102 24.72 0.82 -13.55
N ASP A 103 25.59 1.38 -14.40
CA ASP A 103 26.98 1.65 -14.04
C ASP A 103 27.11 2.86 -13.09
N GLY A 104 28.14 2.85 -12.26
CA GLY A 104 28.50 3.95 -11.36
C GLY A 104 27.68 4.06 -10.07
N VAL A 105 26.76 3.13 -9.80
CA VAL A 105 26.00 3.09 -8.54
C VAL A 105 26.90 2.59 -7.41
N LYS A 106 26.80 3.24 -6.24
CA LYS A 106 27.47 2.81 -5.00
C LYS A 106 26.48 2.67 -3.87
N PHE A 107 26.74 1.71 -3.02
CA PHE A 107 26.11 1.65 -1.70
C PHE A 107 26.63 2.78 -0.79
N SER A 108 25.88 3.13 0.21
CA SER A 108 26.28 4.10 1.24
C SER A 108 27.51 3.66 2.07
N SER A 109 27.87 2.39 2.02
CA SER A 109 29.13 1.85 2.54
C SER A 109 30.37 2.26 1.73
N GLY A 110 30.16 2.69 0.46
CA GLY A 110 31.20 2.99 -0.52
C GLY A 110 31.56 1.83 -1.47
N ARG A 111 31.01 0.62 -1.27
CA ARG A 111 31.12 -0.51 -2.20
C ARG A 111 30.40 -0.16 -3.51
N THR A 112 30.98 -0.52 -4.65
CA THR A 112 30.30 -0.42 -5.96
C THR A 112 29.25 -1.52 -6.06
N MET A 113 28.06 -1.17 -6.56
CA MET A 113 27.03 -2.12 -6.92
C MET A 113 27.36 -2.72 -8.30
N ASP A 114 27.71 -3.98 -8.32
CA ASP A 114 27.93 -4.78 -9.53
C ASP A 114 27.06 -6.05 -9.51
N GLY A 115 27.19 -6.90 -10.52
CA GLY A 115 26.39 -8.11 -10.62
C GLY A 115 26.59 -9.07 -9.44
N GLU A 116 27.80 -9.16 -8.88
CA GLU A 116 28.04 -10.03 -7.73
C GLU A 116 27.36 -9.49 -6.46
N ALA A 117 27.42 -8.17 -6.24
CA ALA A 117 26.73 -7.55 -5.10
C ALA A 117 25.20 -7.73 -5.19
N VAL A 118 24.62 -7.58 -6.38
CA VAL A 118 23.17 -7.83 -6.60
C VAL A 118 22.84 -9.30 -6.39
N LYS A 119 23.66 -10.21 -6.93
CA LYS A 119 23.50 -11.66 -6.73
C LYS A 119 23.51 -12.03 -5.25
N GLU A 120 24.51 -11.57 -4.48
CA GLU A 120 24.61 -11.83 -3.03
C GLU A 120 23.35 -11.36 -2.28
N CYS A 121 22.84 -10.18 -2.62
CA CYS A 121 21.63 -9.63 -2.01
C CYS A 121 20.38 -10.46 -2.35
N LEU A 122 20.18 -10.83 -3.62
CA LEU A 122 19.05 -11.64 -4.03
C LEU A 122 19.14 -13.08 -3.53
N ASP A 123 20.33 -13.67 -3.45
CA ASP A 123 20.51 -15.01 -2.85
C ASP A 123 20.11 -15.00 -1.36
N ASP A 124 20.47 -13.95 -0.62
CA ASP A 124 20.07 -13.78 0.78
C ASP A 124 18.56 -13.55 0.91
N LEU A 125 17.98 -12.74 0.03
CA LEU A 125 16.52 -12.53 -0.04
C LEU A 125 15.77 -13.85 -0.19
N ILE A 126 16.16 -14.67 -1.17
CA ILE A 126 15.50 -15.96 -1.43
C ILE A 126 15.70 -16.95 -0.28
N ALA A 127 16.84 -16.89 0.41
CA ALA A 127 17.11 -17.77 1.55
C ALA A 127 16.33 -17.41 2.82
N ASN A 128 16.01 -16.14 3.04
CA ASN A 128 15.55 -15.63 4.35
C ASN A 128 14.15 -15.01 4.34
N HIS A 129 13.64 -14.50 3.21
CA HIS A 129 12.35 -13.85 3.16
C HIS A 129 11.19 -14.84 2.98
N ASP A 130 10.10 -14.67 3.75
CA ASP A 130 8.97 -15.60 3.77
C ASP A 130 8.17 -15.65 2.45
N ARG A 131 8.09 -14.53 1.70
CA ARG A 131 7.29 -14.42 0.47
C ARG A 131 8.11 -14.55 -0.81
N ALA A 132 9.27 -13.89 -0.89
CA ALA A 132 10.04 -13.75 -2.11
C ALA A 132 10.34 -15.08 -2.84
N PRO A 133 10.66 -16.21 -2.18
CA PRO A 133 10.88 -17.48 -2.85
C PRO A 133 9.63 -17.99 -3.60
N TYR A 134 8.44 -17.74 -3.04
CA TYR A 134 7.17 -18.16 -3.64
C TYR A 134 6.72 -17.23 -4.76
N ASP A 135 6.99 -15.94 -4.64
CA ASP A 135 6.61 -14.93 -5.62
C ASP A 135 7.54 -15.02 -6.86
N MET A 136 8.85 -15.01 -6.64
CA MET A 136 9.86 -14.91 -7.69
C MET A 136 10.24 -16.23 -8.36
N LYS A 137 10.02 -17.38 -7.69
CA LYS A 137 10.38 -18.72 -8.19
C LYS A 137 11.85 -18.88 -8.58
N ILE A 138 12.75 -18.06 -8.02
CA ILE A 138 14.18 -18.09 -8.36
C ILE A 138 14.82 -19.40 -7.90
N ASP A 139 15.49 -20.09 -8.83
CA ASP A 139 16.26 -21.31 -8.60
C ASP A 139 17.76 -21.03 -8.57
N LYS A 140 18.25 -20.14 -9.44
CA LYS A 140 19.68 -19.83 -9.57
C LYS A 140 19.90 -18.41 -10.06
N ILE A 141 20.95 -17.76 -9.55
CA ILE A 141 21.41 -16.45 -10.00
C ILE A 141 22.86 -16.54 -10.43
N GLU A 142 23.22 -15.98 -11.57
CA GLU A 142 24.57 -15.86 -12.10
C GLU A 142 24.91 -14.38 -12.30
N ALA A 143 26.16 -14.01 -12.07
CA ALA A 143 26.67 -12.65 -12.29
C ALA A 143 27.87 -12.66 -13.23
N ASP A 144 27.90 -11.69 -14.16
CA ASP A 144 29.05 -11.43 -15.05
C ASP A 144 29.18 -9.91 -15.24
N GLY A 145 30.07 -9.29 -14.49
CA GLY A 145 30.27 -7.85 -14.49
C GLY A 145 29.02 -7.09 -14.10
N MET A 146 28.44 -6.34 -15.04
CA MET A 146 27.20 -5.57 -14.86
C MET A 146 25.95 -6.32 -15.36
N THR A 147 26.01 -7.62 -15.53
CA THR A 147 24.89 -8.44 -15.96
C THR A 147 24.56 -9.46 -14.86
N VAL A 148 23.28 -9.56 -14.52
CA VAL A 148 22.73 -10.60 -13.66
C VAL A 148 21.81 -11.48 -14.50
N THR A 149 22.00 -12.80 -14.44
CA THR A 149 21.11 -13.77 -15.10
C THR A 149 20.36 -14.54 -14.01
N ILE A 150 19.04 -14.47 -14.05
CA ILE A 150 18.16 -15.16 -13.09
C ILE A 150 17.49 -16.33 -13.82
N HIS A 151 17.56 -17.51 -13.20
CA HIS A 151 16.84 -18.71 -13.63
C HIS A 151 15.73 -19.02 -12.64
N THR A 152 14.52 -19.28 -13.14
CA THR A 152 13.36 -19.66 -12.33
C THR A 152 13.07 -21.14 -12.44
N SER A 153 12.49 -21.74 -11.40
CA SER A 153 12.09 -23.15 -11.35
C SER A 153 10.88 -23.46 -12.23
N GLU A 154 10.08 -22.46 -12.53
CA GLU A 154 8.91 -22.48 -13.42
C GLU A 154 8.76 -21.13 -14.10
N PRO A 155 8.00 -20.99 -15.20
CA PRO A 155 7.76 -19.70 -15.83
C PRO A 155 7.22 -18.68 -14.82
N CYS A 156 7.81 -17.47 -14.81
CA CYS A 156 7.42 -16.39 -13.92
C CYS A 156 7.33 -15.06 -14.69
N PRO A 157 6.27 -14.83 -15.47
CA PRO A 157 6.09 -13.60 -16.26
C PRO A 157 6.14 -12.32 -15.42
N ALA A 158 5.65 -12.38 -14.17
CA ALA A 158 5.65 -11.26 -13.24
C ALA A 158 6.99 -11.05 -12.49
N LEU A 159 8.05 -11.78 -12.83
CA LEU A 159 9.35 -11.69 -12.11
C LEU A 159 9.89 -10.26 -12.06
N ILE A 160 9.83 -9.52 -13.17
CA ILE A 160 10.32 -8.14 -13.22
C ILE A 160 9.51 -7.23 -12.30
N ASN A 161 8.20 -7.47 -12.18
CA ASN A 161 7.34 -6.77 -11.24
C ASN A 161 7.76 -7.08 -9.79
N TYR A 162 7.99 -8.34 -9.45
CA TYR A 162 8.46 -8.73 -8.11
C TYR A 162 9.83 -8.16 -7.74
N LEU A 163 10.72 -7.93 -8.73
CA LEU A 163 12.00 -7.25 -8.52
C LEU A 163 11.84 -5.74 -8.23
N GLY A 164 10.65 -5.19 -8.30
CA GLY A 164 10.26 -3.86 -7.85
C GLY A 164 9.54 -3.84 -6.49
N ASP A 165 9.17 -5.01 -5.93
CA ASP A 165 8.56 -5.08 -4.57
C ASP A 165 9.60 -4.65 -3.51
N PRO A 166 9.20 -3.97 -2.42
CA PRO A 166 10.11 -3.49 -1.38
C PRO A 166 11.08 -4.51 -0.81
N TYR A 167 10.73 -5.79 -0.72
CA TYR A 167 11.67 -6.82 -0.31
C TYR A 167 12.84 -6.99 -1.28
N GLY A 168 12.66 -6.60 -2.55
CA GLY A 168 13.70 -6.62 -3.58
C GLY A 168 14.69 -5.44 -3.53
N ALA A 169 14.64 -4.61 -2.48
CA ALA A 169 15.60 -3.52 -2.32
C ALA A 169 17.04 -4.07 -2.20
N ILE A 170 17.93 -3.51 -3.02
CA ILE A 170 19.33 -3.98 -3.10
C ILE A 170 20.15 -3.32 -1.99
N ILE A 171 20.74 -4.14 -1.13
CA ILE A 171 21.60 -3.72 -0.01
C ILE A 171 22.97 -4.37 -0.10
N ASP A 172 23.97 -3.75 0.54
CA ASP A 172 25.34 -4.27 0.58
C ASP A 172 25.48 -5.40 1.61
N MET A 173 25.61 -6.63 1.13
CA MET A 173 25.76 -7.80 1.99
C MET A 173 27.13 -7.88 2.68
N ASP A 174 28.18 -7.23 2.16
CA ASP A 174 29.48 -7.10 2.85
C ASP A 174 29.39 -6.17 4.08
N TYR A 175 28.57 -5.12 4.01
CA TYR A 175 28.24 -4.28 5.17
C TYR A 175 27.38 -5.06 6.17
N GLY A 176 26.48 -5.88 5.64
CA GLY A 176 25.52 -6.68 6.40
C GLY A 176 24.45 -5.85 7.10
N VAL A 177 23.58 -6.53 7.84
CA VAL A 177 22.55 -5.91 8.66
C VAL A 177 23.12 -5.56 10.03
N GLN A 178 23.04 -4.29 10.43
CA GLN A 178 23.51 -3.81 11.73
C GLN A 178 22.31 -3.69 12.68
N GLY A 179 22.32 -4.41 13.80
CA GLY A 179 21.19 -4.48 14.73
C GLY A 179 20.18 -5.56 14.34
N GLU A 180 19.04 -5.58 15.03
CA GLU A 180 18.00 -6.61 14.87
C GLU A 180 16.60 -5.96 14.92
N GLY A 181 15.62 -6.54 14.23
CA GLY A 181 14.22 -6.12 14.23
C GLY A 181 14.07 -4.62 13.96
N GLY A 182 13.29 -3.92 14.77
CA GLY A 182 13.06 -2.47 14.63
C GLY A 182 14.28 -1.56 14.76
N SER A 183 15.46 -2.11 15.07
CA SER A 183 16.74 -1.38 15.09
C SER A 183 17.68 -1.81 13.95
N ALA A 184 17.23 -2.65 13.03
CA ALA A 184 18.02 -3.12 11.90
C ALA A 184 18.35 -1.97 10.95
N ASN A 185 19.63 -1.80 10.61
CA ASN A 185 20.14 -0.81 9.68
C ASN A 185 20.96 -1.48 8.57
N VAL A 186 20.90 -0.92 7.37
CA VAL A 186 21.55 -1.45 6.17
C VAL A 186 22.26 -0.36 5.38
N ALA A 187 23.16 -0.74 4.50
CA ALA A 187 23.75 0.14 3.50
C ALA A 187 23.04 -0.09 2.15
N GLY A 188 22.16 0.82 1.79
CA GLY A 188 21.47 0.82 0.49
C GLY A 188 22.12 1.77 -0.52
N THR A 189 21.45 1.96 -1.66
CA THR A 189 21.89 2.80 -2.78
C THR A 189 21.19 4.14 -2.85
N GLY A 190 20.19 4.36 -1.98
CA GLY A 190 19.24 5.45 -2.05
C GLY A 190 19.81 6.83 -1.71
N PRO A 191 18.96 7.89 -1.84
CA PRO A 191 19.32 9.29 -1.57
C PRO A 191 19.64 9.60 -0.11
N TYR A 192 19.29 8.71 0.82
CA TYR A 192 19.53 8.91 2.25
C TYR A 192 20.23 7.73 2.89
N VAL A 193 21.04 8.05 3.92
CA VAL A 193 21.79 7.08 4.73
C VAL A 193 21.26 7.14 6.17
N ALA A 194 20.86 6.01 6.72
CA ALA A 194 20.39 5.95 8.09
C ALA A 194 21.59 5.98 9.07
N THR A 195 21.56 6.92 10.01
CA THR A 195 22.57 7.09 11.06
C THR A 195 22.13 6.53 12.40
N GLU A 196 20.82 6.54 12.66
CA GLU A 196 20.20 5.93 13.84
C GLU A 196 18.88 5.28 13.41
N VAL A 197 18.65 4.05 13.88
CA VAL A 197 17.41 3.29 13.64
C VAL A 197 16.90 2.76 14.98
N SER A 198 15.64 3.01 15.27
CA SER A 198 14.96 2.49 16.45
C SER A 198 13.51 2.12 16.09
N PRO A 199 12.79 1.37 16.90
CA PRO A 199 11.39 1.01 16.64
C PRO A 199 10.42 2.21 16.50
N THR A 200 10.84 3.41 16.90
CA THR A 200 9.98 4.60 16.92
C THR A 200 10.52 5.80 16.14
N GLU A 201 11.78 5.73 15.71
CA GLU A 201 12.43 6.86 15.03
C GLU A 201 13.58 6.38 14.13
N ILE A 202 13.68 6.96 12.94
CA ILE A 202 14.83 6.83 12.05
C ILE A 202 15.42 8.22 11.81
N LYS A 203 16.75 8.34 11.92
CA LYS A 203 17.49 9.55 11.52
C LYS A 203 18.31 9.27 10.28
N LEU A 204 18.08 10.07 9.27
CA LEU A 204 18.70 9.96 7.97
C LEU A 204 19.50 11.23 7.68
N VAL A 205 20.62 11.06 6.97
CA VAL A 205 21.39 12.14 6.35
C VAL A 205 21.43 11.92 4.84
N LYS A 206 21.57 12.99 4.07
CA LYS A 206 21.69 12.87 2.61
C LYS A 206 22.91 12.01 2.24
N ASN A 207 22.76 11.24 1.19
CA ASN A 207 23.85 10.52 0.56
C ASN A 207 24.58 11.47 -0.41
N GLU A 208 25.78 11.92 -0.04
CA GLU A 208 26.57 12.86 -0.86
C GLU A 208 27.05 12.23 -2.19
N ASP A 209 27.12 10.90 -2.26
CA ASP A 209 27.54 10.13 -3.44
C ASP A 209 26.34 9.51 -4.19
N TYR A 210 25.11 10.04 -3.98
CA TYR A 210 23.92 9.50 -4.61
C TYR A 210 24.00 9.58 -6.14
N TRP A 211 23.82 8.44 -6.78
CA TRP A 211 23.95 8.29 -8.24
C TRP A 211 22.82 9.01 -9.02
N GLY A 212 21.65 9.18 -8.42
CA GLY A 212 20.44 9.73 -9.05
C GLY A 212 20.37 11.26 -9.10
N GLY A 213 21.40 11.98 -8.58
CA GLY A 213 21.48 13.45 -8.63
C GLY A 213 21.53 14.11 -7.26
N ASP A 214 21.21 15.41 -7.23
CA ASP A 214 21.34 16.24 -6.03
C ASP A 214 20.19 15.94 -5.03
N VAL A 215 20.55 15.64 -3.78
CA VAL A 215 19.65 15.53 -2.64
C VAL A 215 19.58 16.87 -1.91
N LYS A 216 18.41 17.48 -1.86
CA LYS A 216 18.24 18.88 -1.42
C LYS A 216 18.08 19.05 0.09
N VAL A 217 17.55 18.04 0.79
CA VAL A 217 17.35 18.06 2.24
C VAL A 217 18.51 17.33 2.91
N ASP A 218 19.21 18.02 3.84
CA ASP A 218 20.41 17.47 4.46
C ASP A 218 20.10 16.37 5.49
N ASN A 219 18.97 16.51 6.22
CA ASN A 219 18.58 15.60 7.30
C ASN A 219 17.09 15.27 7.20
N VAL A 220 16.74 14.01 7.44
CA VAL A 220 15.35 13.55 7.57
C VAL A 220 15.20 12.80 8.88
N ILE A 221 14.10 13.07 9.59
CA ILE A 221 13.73 12.35 10.81
C ILE A 221 12.35 11.74 10.57
N VAL A 222 12.26 10.42 10.56
CA VAL A 222 10.99 9.68 10.49
C VAL A 222 10.57 9.33 11.91
N LYS A 223 9.34 9.68 12.30
CA LYS A 223 8.78 9.40 13.63
C LYS A 223 7.56 8.51 13.51
N SER A 224 7.53 7.45 14.30
CA SER A 224 6.36 6.61 14.48
C SER A 224 5.35 7.23 15.42
N PHE A 225 4.07 7.10 15.09
CA PHE A 225 2.95 7.53 15.91
C PHE A 225 1.98 6.36 16.12
N SER A 226 1.34 6.32 17.28
CA SER A 226 0.41 5.25 17.64
C SER A 226 -0.90 5.28 16.85
N ASP A 227 -1.31 6.48 16.39
CA ASP A 227 -2.59 6.69 15.70
C ASP A 227 -2.65 8.00 14.92
N GLY A 228 -3.63 8.12 14.04
CA GLY A 228 -3.83 9.30 13.20
C GLY A 228 -4.21 10.58 13.96
N SER A 229 -4.75 10.48 15.17
CA SER A 229 -5.04 11.68 15.99
C SER A 229 -3.76 12.30 16.53
N ALA A 230 -2.81 11.47 16.96
CA ALA A 230 -1.47 11.92 17.37
C ALA A 230 -0.71 12.56 16.20
N LEU A 231 -0.78 11.96 14.99
CA LEU A 231 -0.24 12.55 13.76
C LEU A 231 -0.85 13.91 13.46
N THR A 232 -2.19 14.03 13.53
CA THR A 232 -2.91 15.28 13.30
C THR A 232 -2.41 16.39 14.23
N ALA A 233 -2.30 16.10 15.53
CA ALA A 233 -1.81 17.06 16.50
C ALA A 233 -0.35 17.49 16.23
N ALA A 234 0.53 16.54 15.90
CA ALA A 234 1.93 16.80 15.59
C ALA A 234 2.10 17.67 14.32
N LEU A 235 1.28 17.44 13.28
CA LEU A 235 1.30 18.26 12.07
C LEU A 235 0.78 19.67 12.33
N GLN A 236 -0.26 19.83 13.14
CA GLN A 236 -0.81 21.14 13.52
C GLN A 236 0.17 21.96 14.37
N THR A 237 0.86 21.34 15.34
CA THR A 237 1.87 22.01 16.20
C THR A 237 3.17 22.30 15.46
N GLY A 238 3.43 21.64 14.32
CA GLY A 238 4.65 21.77 13.55
C GLY A 238 5.79 20.86 14.05
N ASP A 239 5.48 19.87 14.90
CA ASP A 239 6.44 18.85 15.35
C ASP A 239 6.83 17.90 14.21
N ILE A 240 5.98 17.81 13.18
CA ILE A 240 6.25 17.18 11.89
C ILE A 240 5.85 18.14 10.74
N GLN A 241 6.46 17.96 9.58
CA GLN A 241 6.24 18.79 8.39
C GLN A 241 5.51 18.04 7.27
N GLY A 242 5.44 16.74 7.35
CA GLY A 242 4.70 15.87 6.42
C GLY A 242 4.28 14.57 7.09
N THR A 243 3.26 13.94 6.56
CA THR A 243 2.70 12.70 7.15
C THR A 243 1.91 11.86 6.16
N TYR A 244 1.89 10.56 6.42
CA TYR A 244 0.94 9.57 5.92
C TYR A 244 0.21 8.90 7.09
N GLY A 245 -1.07 8.56 6.89
CA GLY A 245 -1.86 7.78 7.86
C GLY A 245 -2.83 8.61 8.70
N LEU A 246 -3.20 9.83 8.25
CA LEU A 246 -4.30 10.57 8.88
C LEU A 246 -5.63 9.81 8.72
N GLN A 247 -6.50 9.95 9.74
CA GLN A 247 -7.89 9.51 9.64
C GLN A 247 -8.67 10.44 8.68
N TYR A 248 -9.72 9.92 8.00
CA TYR A 248 -10.46 10.68 6.96
C TYR A 248 -10.99 12.01 7.44
N ASP A 249 -11.70 12.01 8.57
CA ASP A 249 -12.32 13.18 9.19
C ASP A 249 -11.30 14.27 9.59
N ASN A 250 -10.02 13.92 9.72
CA ASN A 250 -8.96 14.85 10.05
C ASN A 250 -8.42 15.62 8.83
N TYR A 251 -8.64 15.13 7.61
CA TYR A 251 -8.21 15.83 6.40
C TYR A 251 -8.90 17.19 6.23
N ALA A 252 -10.15 17.33 6.68
CA ALA A 252 -10.88 18.59 6.66
C ALA A 252 -10.17 19.72 7.44
N LEU A 253 -9.28 19.42 8.38
CA LEU A 253 -8.48 20.40 9.11
C LEU A 253 -7.38 21.04 8.25
N PHE A 254 -7.00 20.40 7.17
CA PHE A 254 -5.90 20.78 6.28
C PHE A 254 -6.39 21.17 4.88
N ASP A 255 -7.54 20.67 4.46
CA ASP A 255 -8.10 20.92 3.15
C ASP A 255 -8.49 22.39 2.97
N GLY A 256 -8.04 23.00 1.84
CA GLY A 256 -8.22 24.43 1.59
C GLY A 256 -7.43 25.37 2.50
N ASN A 257 -6.65 24.86 3.45
CA ASN A 257 -5.79 25.68 4.30
C ASN A 257 -4.46 25.99 3.59
N PRO A 258 -4.12 27.28 3.35
CA PRO A 258 -2.93 27.66 2.57
C PRO A 258 -1.59 27.28 3.22
N ASP A 259 -1.57 26.94 4.51
CA ASP A 259 -0.37 26.50 5.23
C ASP A 259 -0.03 25.03 4.98
N TYR A 260 -0.92 24.30 4.28
CA TYR A 260 -0.78 22.87 4.00
C TYR A 260 -1.08 22.55 2.55
N GLN A 261 -0.65 21.38 2.12
CA GLN A 261 -1.01 20.75 0.85
C GLN A 261 -1.32 19.27 1.06
N ILE A 262 -2.22 18.77 0.24
CA ILE A 262 -2.63 17.37 0.23
C ILE A 262 -2.31 16.80 -1.15
N SER A 263 -1.51 15.74 -1.18
CA SER A 263 -1.31 14.90 -2.36
C SER A 263 -2.10 13.61 -2.18
N SER A 264 -2.92 13.23 -3.16
CA SER A 264 -3.80 12.06 -3.06
C SER A 264 -3.92 11.36 -4.39
N VAL A 265 -3.86 10.02 -4.37
CA VAL A 265 -3.96 9.16 -5.55
C VAL A 265 -4.69 7.87 -5.20
N ALA A 266 -5.50 7.34 -6.13
CA ALA A 266 -6.14 6.05 -5.98
C ALA A 266 -5.10 4.93 -6.02
N THR A 267 -5.23 3.95 -5.12
CA THR A 267 -4.36 2.77 -5.05
C THR A 267 -5.12 1.53 -5.52
N SER A 268 -4.43 0.42 -5.73
CA SER A 268 -5.07 -0.87 -6.00
C SER A 268 -5.70 -1.52 -4.76
N ARG A 269 -5.76 -0.81 -3.61
CA ARG A 269 -6.53 -1.29 -2.46
C ARG A 269 -8.02 -1.10 -2.73
N CYS A 270 -8.68 -2.20 -3.03
CA CYS A 270 -10.09 -2.24 -3.40
C CYS A 270 -10.95 -2.83 -2.29
N PHE A 271 -12.10 -2.22 -2.03
CA PHE A 271 -13.20 -2.80 -1.24
C PHE A 271 -14.16 -3.50 -2.20
N PHE A 272 -14.37 -4.78 -1.98
CA PHE A 272 -15.20 -5.61 -2.87
C PHE A 272 -15.98 -6.66 -2.09
N GLY A 273 -17.08 -7.10 -2.68
CA GLY A 273 -17.93 -8.16 -2.15
C GLY A 273 -17.85 -9.43 -2.98
N GLN A 274 -17.90 -10.58 -2.29
CA GLN A 274 -18.08 -11.90 -2.84
C GLN A 274 -19.49 -12.40 -2.49
N PHE A 275 -20.24 -12.85 -3.46
CA PHE A 275 -21.50 -13.54 -3.23
C PHE A 275 -21.26 -15.01 -2.91
N ASN A 276 -21.95 -15.55 -1.90
CA ASN A 276 -21.86 -16.98 -1.57
C ASN A 276 -22.69 -17.80 -2.56
N MET A 277 -22.05 -18.38 -3.56
CA MET A 277 -22.71 -19.21 -4.59
C MET A 277 -23.30 -20.52 -4.03
N LYS A 278 -23.20 -20.79 -2.73
CA LYS A 278 -23.88 -21.90 -2.05
C LYS A 278 -25.10 -21.45 -1.26
N SER A 279 -25.30 -20.13 -1.08
CA SER A 279 -26.53 -19.58 -0.50
C SER A 279 -27.72 -19.73 -1.49
N GLU A 280 -28.89 -20.11 -0.99
CA GLU A 280 -30.11 -20.23 -1.81
C GLU A 280 -30.48 -18.88 -2.46
N LEU A 281 -30.31 -17.77 -1.74
CA LEU A 281 -30.58 -16.43 -2.23
C LEU A 281 -29.63 -16.00 -3.34
N MET A 282 -28.35 -16.34 -3.19
CA MET A 282 -27.30 -15.95 -4.15
C MET A 282 -27.23 -16.86 -5.38
N GLN A 283 -28.05 -17.91 -5.48
CA GLN A 283 -28.25 -18.68 -6.71
C GLN A 283 -28.96 -17.84 -7.80
N ASP A 284 -29.79 -16.88 -7.40
CA ASP A 284 -30.51 -16.00 -8.31
C ASP A 284 -29.63 -14.82 -8.73
N GLN A 285 -29.28 -14.75 -10.01
CA GLN A 285 -28.44 -13.70 -10.56
C GLN A 285 -29.09 -12.32 -10.44
N ASN A 286 -30.41 -12.22 -10.60
CA ASN A 286 -31.12 -10.95 -10.45
C ASN A 286 -31.00 -10.41 -9.02
N VAL A 287 -31.00 -11.28 -8.00
CA VAL A 287 -30.79 -10.87 -6.60
C VAL A 287 -29.38 -10.33 -6.40
N ARG A 288 -28.35 -10.99 -6.94
CA ARG A 288 -26.96 -10.51 -6.86
C ARG A 288 -26.80 -9.17 -7.54
N LYS A 289 -27.32 -9.05 -8.76
CA LYS A 289 -27.30 -7.81 -9.55
C LYS A 289 -28.06 -6.67 -8.86
N ALA A 290 -29.23 -6.96 -8.29
CA ALA A 290 -30.01 -5.98 -7.54
C ALA A 290 -29.25 -5.48 -6.29
N ILE A 291 -28.50 -6.35 -5.59
CA ILE A 291 -27.64 -5.95 -4.47
C ILE A 291 -26.56 -4.98 -4.95
N GLU A 292 -25.85 -5.29 -6.05
CA GLU A 292 -24.84 -4.38 -6.59
C GLU A 292 -25.42 -3.03 -7.01
N MET A 293 -26.54 -3.05 -7.77
CA MET A 293 -27.22 -1.84 -8.22
C MET A 293 -27.87 -1.03 -7.10
N GLY A 294 -28.13 -1.63 -5.95
CA GLY A 294 -28.66 -1.00 -4.76
C GLY A 294 -27.60 -0.30 -3.89
N ILE A 295 -26.32 -0.47 -4.18
CA ILE A 295 -25.23 0.17 -3.42
C ILE A 295 -24.79 1.44 -4.13
N ASP A 296 -25.02 2.60 -3.50
CA ASP A 296 -24.55 3.91 -4.00
C ASP A 296 -23.05 4.08 -3.73
N LYS A 297 -22.22 3.63 -4.69
CA LYS A 297 -20.75 3.69 -4.63
C LYS A 297 -20.24 5.13 -4.62
N ASP A 298 -20.87 6.04 -5.38
CA ASP A 298 -20.52 7.46 -5.43
C ASP A 298 -20.81 8.16 -4.10
N GLY A 299 -21.98 7.91 -3.52
CA GLY A 299 -22.33 8.43 -2.20
C GLY A 299 -21.42 7.90 -1.09
N PHE A 300 -21.07 6.61 -1.13
CA PHE A 300 -20.10 6.04 -0.19
C PHE A 300 -18.74 6.76 -0.29
N CYS A 301 -18.18 6.90 -1.48
CA CYS A 301 -16.87 7.53 -1.68
C CYS A 301 -16.87 9.03 -1.33
N SER A 302 -17.91 9.77 -1.76
CA SER A 302 -17.96 11.23 -1.59
C SER A 302 -18.38 11.66 -0.19
N VAL A 303 -19.34 10.96 0.44
CA VAL A 303 -19.91 11.37 1.74
C VAL A 303 -19.29 10.60 2.89
N ILE A 304 -19.27 9.26 2.82
CA ILE A 304 -18.80 8.43 3.94
C ILE A 304 -17.27 8.43 4.03
N MET A 305 -16.61 8.38 2.87
CA MET A 305 -15.15 8.43 2.77
C MET A 305 -14.60 9.85 2.63
N GLU A 306 -15.47 10.86 2.61
CA GLU A 306 -15.07 12.28 2.47
C GLU A 306 -14.15 12.53 1.26
N GLY A 307 -14.38 11.81 0.15
CA GLY A 307 -13.56 11.88 -1.06
C GLY A 307 -12.21 11.15 -0.96
N ARG A 308 -11.99 10.32 0.06
CA ARG A 308 -10.75 9.52 0.24
C ARG A 308 -10.83 8.14 -0.39
N GLY A 309 -11.73 7.95 -1.33
CA GLY A 309 -11.87 6.80 -2.19
C GLY A 309 -12.47 7.20 -3.53
N VAL A 310 -12.22 6.39 -4.55
CA VAL A 310 -12.84 6.51 -5.87
C VAL A 310 -13.78 5.34 -6.08
N PRO A 311 -14.99 5.55 -6.65
CA PRO A 311 -15.89 4.45 -6.99
C PRO A 311 -15.21 3.41 -7.87
N ALA A 312 -15.38 2.13 -7.52
CA ALA A 312 -14.80 1.02 -8.26
C ALA A 312 -15.82 0.40 -9.22
N VAL A 313 -15.40 0.16 -10.46
CA VAL A 313 -16.11 -0.63 -11.47
C VAL A 313 -15.59 -2.07 -11.45
N GLY A 314 -14.27 -2.23 -11.39
CA GLY A 314 -13.55 -3.50 -11.34
C GLY A 314 -12.53 -3.56 -10.21
N ALA A 315 -11.68 -4.56 -10.26
CA ALA A 315 -10.69 -4.83 -9.24
C ALA A 315 -9.53 -3.81 -9.20
N PHE A 316 -9.30 -3.06 -10.27
CA PHE A 316 -8.15 -2.18 -10.43
C PHE A 316 -8.57 -0.75 -10.74
N PRO A 317 -7.88 0.30 -10.21
CA PRO A 317 -8.23 1.69 -10.46
C PRO A 317 -7.91 2.12 -11.91
N SER A 318 -8.45 3.27 -12.33
CA SER A 318 -8.29 3.81 -13.70
C SER A 318 -6.85 4.13 -14.09
N SER A 319 -5.91 4.19 -13.14
CA SER A 319 -4.47 4.35 -13.45
C SER A 319 -3.86 3.14 -14.15
N PHE A 320 -4.48 1.96 -14.03
CA PHE A 320 -4.02 0.75 -14.72
C PHE A 320 -4.68 0.65 -16.10
N SER A 321 -3.93 0.21 -17.11
CA SER A 321 -4.45 0.00 -18.49
C SER A 321 -5.60 -1.03 -18.55
N TYR A 322 -5.66 -1.91 -17.57
CA TYR A 322 -6.71 -2.93 -17.37
C TYR A 322 -7.66 -2.58 -16.21
N GLY A 323 -7.69 -1.31 -15.78
CA GLY A 323 -8.48 -0.84 -14.64
C GLY A 323 -9.94 -0.51 -14.96
N ASN A 324 -10.55 0.31 -14.12
CA ASN A 324 -11.98 0.66 -14.17
C ASN A 324 -12.48 1.05 -15.57
N ASP A 325 -11.68 1.80 -16.33
CA ASP A 325 -12.09 2.32 -17.64
C ASP A 325 -12.17 1.25 -18.73
N ALA A 326 -11.55 0.10 -18.49
CA ALA A 326 -11.50 -1.03 -19.43
C ALA A 326 -12.65 -2.05 -19.25
N VAL A 327 -13.40 -1.98 -18.16
CA VAL A 327 -14.47 -2.93 -17.81
C VAL A 327 -15.80 -2.23 -17.58
N LYS A 328 -16.88 -3.01 -17.53
CA LYS A 328 -18.25 -2.52 -17.32
C LYS A 328 -18.94 -3.32 -16.23
N ALA A 329 -19.55 -2.61 -15.29
CA ALA A 329 -20.42 -3.18 -14.26
C ALA A 329 -21.74 -2.41 -14.20
N PRO A 330 -22.77 -2.96 -13.55
CA PRO A 330 -24.02 -2.24 -13.28
C PRO A 330 -23.75 -0.96 -12.48
N SER A 331 -24.40 0.13 -12.87
CA SER A 331 -24.38 1.38 -12.11
C SER A 331 -25.46 1.36 -11.01
N TYR A 332 -25.32 2.24 -10.01
CA TYR A 332 -26.36 2.47 -9.02
C TYR A 332 -27.68 2.87 -9.70
N ASP A 333 -28.69 2.02 -9.57
CA ASP A 333 -30.05 2.23 -10.07
C ASP A 333 -31.04 1.46 -9.18
N PRO A 334 -31.52 2.08 -8.09
CA PRO A 334 -32.43 1.42 -7.15
C PRO A 334 -33.80 1.07 -7.76
N GLU A 335 -34.25 1.77 -8.80
CA GLU A 335 -35.50 1.47 -9.47
C GLU A 335 -35.39 0.23 -10.35
N GLU A 336 -34.29 0.07 -11.07
CA GLU A 336 -34.02 -1.15 -11.84
C GLU A 336 -33.73 -2.34 -10.90
N ALA A 337 -33.01 -2.11 -9.79
CA ALA A 337 -32.79 -3.13 -8.77
C ALA A 337 -34.11 -3.71 -8.22
N LYS A 338 -35.11 -2.86 -7.92
CA LYS A 338 -36.44 -3.31 -7.51
C LYS A 338 -37.14 -4.18 -8.57
N LYS A 339 -37.04 -3.80 -9.84
CA LYS A 339 -37.64 -4.59 -10.93
C LYS A 339 -36.99 -5.97 -11.04
N LEU A 340 -35.66 -6.06 -10.92
CA LEU A 340 -34.95 -7.35 -10.92
C LEU A 340 -35.43 -8.25 -9.76
N LEU A 341 -35.65 -7.67 -8.57
CA LEU A 341 -36.21 -8.40 -7.44
C LEU A 341 -37.66 -8.86 -7.72
N GLU A 342 -38.50 -8.00 -8.31
CA GLU A 342 -39.86 -8.34 -8.71
C GLU A 342 -39.91 -9.46 -9.76
N GLU A 343 -39.02 -9.42 -10.75
CA GLU A 343 -38.85 -10.48 -11.76
C GLU A 343 -38.46 -11.83 -11.15
N SER A 344 -37.72 -11.81 -10.03
CA SER A 344 -37.38 -12.98 -9.23
C SER A 344 -38.47 -13.37 -8.22
N GLY A 345 -39.60 -12.64 -8.20
CA GLY A 345 -40.75 -12.91 -7.35
C GLY A 345 -40.67 -12.35 -5.93
N TRP A 346 -39.73 -11.40 -5.70
CA TRP A 346 -39.61 -10.67 -4.44
C TRP A 346 -40.38 -9.37 -4.50
N THR A 347 -41.41 -9.23 -3.65
CA THR A 347 -42.25 -8.02 -3.58
C THR A 347 -42.69 -7.77 -2.14
N ASP A 348 -42.80 -6.51 -1.73
CA ASP A 348 -43.36 -6.17 -0.40
C ASP A 348 -44.85 -6.46 -0.37
N THR A 349 -45.24 -7.59 0.21
CA THR A 349 -46.64 -8.06 0.23
C THR A 349 -47.38 -7.69 1.50
N ASP A 350 -46.70 -7.34 2.58
CA ASP A 350 -47.32 -6.99 3.87
C ASP A 350 -47.18 -5.51 4.25
N GLY A 351 -46.37 -4.74 3.49
CA GLY A 351 -46.23 -3.30 3.63
C GLY A 351 -45.24 -2.89 4.73
N ASP A 352 -44.32 -3.80 5.11
CA ASP A 352 -43.30 -3.53 6.13
C ASP A 352 -42.05 -2.83 5.55
N GLY A 353 -41.98 -2.67 4.22
CA GLY A 353 -40.90 -2.01 3.49
C GLY A 353 -39.80 -2.95 3.05
N TYR A 354 -39.93 -4.26 3.24
CA TYR A 354 -39.04 -5.28 2.75
C TYR A 354 -39.74 -6.21 1.75
N ALA A 355 -38.98 -6.73 0.80
CA ALA A 355 -39.50 -7.67 -0.17
C ALA A 355 -39.68 -9.06 0.44
N ASP A 356 -40.81 -9.70 0.07
CA ASP A 356 -41.22 -11.04 0.51
C ASP A 356 -41.33 -11.99 -0.68
N LYS A 357 -41.04 -13.27 -0.45
CA LYS A 357 -41.33 -14.36 -1.37
C LYS A 357 -41.73 -15.60 -0.57
N ASP A 358 -42.87 -16.21 -0.87
CA ASP A 358 -43.40 -17.39 -0.18
C ASP A 358 -43.48 -17.22 1.36
N GLY A 359 -43.79 -16.01 1.82
CA GLY A 359 -43.91 -15.67 3.24
C GLY A 359 -42.57 -15.55 3.98
N LYS A 360 -41.47 -15.46 3.24
CA LYS A 360 -40.14 -15.20 3.78
C LYS A 360 -39.67 -13.83 3.32
N LYS A 361 -39.14 -13.04 4.24
CA LYS A 361 -38.50 -11.75 3.97
C LYS A 361 -37.17 -11.95 3.24
N LEU A 362 -36.85 -11.06 2.32
CA LEU A 362 -35.52 -10.99 1.69
C LEU A 362 -34.54 -10.39 2.69
N SER A 363 -33.86 -11.25 3.41
CA SER A 363 -32.86 -10.87 4.42
C SER A 363 -31.54 -11.54 4.07
N ILE A 364 -30.46 -10.76 3.98
CA ILE A 364 -29.11 -11.24 3.66
C ILE A 364 -28.16 -11.03 4.82
N THR A 365 -27.24 -11.98 5.01
CA THR A 365 -26.14 -11.87 5.97
C THR A 365 -24.92 -11.23 5.29
N TRP A 366 -24.58 -10.02 5.75
CA TRP A 366 -23.40 -9.27 5.31
C TRP A 366 -22.25 -9.48 6.29
N LEU A 367 -21.26 -10.23 5.90
CA LEU A 367 -20.04 -10.49 6.69
C LEU A 367 -18.96 -9.46 6.38
N THR A 368 -18.36 -8.88 7.42
CA THR A 368 -17.20 -7.97 7.33
C THR A 368 -16.40 -7.95 8.62
N TYR A 369 -15.42 -7.05 8.76
CA TYR A 369 -14.51 -7.02 9.92
C TYR A 369 -14.13 -5.60 10.35
N PRO A 370 -13.82 -5.37 11.66
CA PRO A 370 -13.61 -4.04 12.23
C PRO A 370 -12.19 -3.48 12.09
N THR A 371 -11.19 -4.27 11.68
CA THR A 371 -9.78 -3.85 11.65
C THR A 371 -9.47 -2.79 10.59
N ARG A 372 -10.40 -2.56 9.65
CA ARG A 372 -10.41 -1.46 8.70
C ARG A 372 -11.64 -0.61 8.95
N LEU A 373 -11.44 0.66 9.28
CA LEU A 373 -12.52 1.59 9.68
C LEU A 373 -13.59 1.76 8.60
N GLU A 374 -13.23 1.59 7.34
CA GLU A 374 -14.10 1.70 6.17
C GLU A 374 -15.13 0.58 6.11
N GLN A 375 -14.75 -0.63 6.52
CA GLN A 375 -15.59 -1.83 6.38
C GLN A 375 -16.90 -1.75 7.17
N PRO A 376 -16.91 -1.40 8.47
CA PRO A 376 -18.17 -1.19 9.20
C PRO A 376 -19.00 -0.07 8.61
N LYS A 377 -18.37 1.04 8.20
CA LYS A 377 -19.08 2.18 7.57
C LYS A 377 -19.73 1.78 6.25
N LEU A 378 -19.05 0.96 5.43
CA LEU A 378 -19.62 0.43 4.19
C LEU A 378 -20.82 -0.49 4.47
N ALA A 379 -20.72 -1.36 5.48
CA ALA A 379 -21.82 -2.24 5.85
C ALA A 379 -23.07 -1.45 6.30
N GLU A 380 -22.90 -0.43 7.14
CA GLU A 380 -23.98 0.45 7.59
C GLU A 380 -24.59 1.25 6.43
N TYR A 381 -23.75 1.74 5.51
CA TYR A 381 -24.20 2.47 4.33
C TYR A 381 -24.98 1.57 3.37
N ALA A 382 -24.45 0.38 3.06
CA ALA A 382 -25.14 -0.62 2.25
C ALA A 382 -26.46 -1.08 2.89
N GLN A 383 -26.49 -1.27 4.22
CA GLN A 383 -27.75 -1.58 4.94
C GLN A 383 -28.82 -0.52 4.69
N SER A 384 -28.43 0.77 4.67
CA SER A 384 -29.37 1.87 4.41
C SER A 384 -29.84 1.88 2.95
N THR A 385 -28.95 1.80 1.98
CA THR A 385 -29.32 1.88 0.55
C THR A 385 -30.06 0.63 0.06
N LEU A 386 -29.70 -0.56 0.55
CA LEU A 386 -30.37 -1.82 0.21
C LEU A 386 -31.77 -1.91 0.84
N LYS A 387 -31.99 -1.29 2.00
CA LYS A 387 -33.34 -1.15 2.57
C LYS A 387 -34.26 -0.39 1.64
N ASP A 388 -33.79 0.63 0.95
CA ASP A 388 -34.60 1.43 0.01
C ASP A 388 -35.11 0.60 -1.18
N ILE A 389 -34.47 -0.53 -1.48
CA ILE A 389 -34.92 -1.48 -2.50
C ILE A 389 -35.59 -2.73 -1.92
N GLY A 390 -35.85 -2.75 -0.59
CA GLY A 390 -36.58 -3.83 0.07
C GLY A 390 -35.73 -5.00 0.54
N ILE A 391 -34.41 -4.85 0.64
CA ILE A 391 -33.50 -5.89 1.18
C ILE A 391 -33.16 -5.57 2.64
N GLU A 392 -33.44 -6.52 3.54
CA GLU A 392 -32.93 -6.48 4.92
C GLU A 392 -31.50 -6.96 4.94
N VAL A 393 -30.60 -6.22 5.62
CA VAL A 393 -29.18 -6.61 5.77
C VAL A 393 -28.89 -6.86 7.24
N ASP A 394 -28.53 -8.09 7.57
CA ASP A 394 -28.01 -8.49 8.89
C ASP A 394 -26.48 -8.43 8.86
N VAL A 395 -25.93 -7.42 9.55
CA VAL A 395 -24.47 -7.15 9.52
C VAL A 395 -23.75 -7.96 10.58
N ASN A 396 -22.91 -8.90 10.16
CA ASN A 396 -21.95 -9.61 10.99
C ASN A 396 -20.56 -8.96 10.85
N ASN A 397 -20.27 -7.98 11.72
CA ASN A 397 -18.97 -7.30 11.79
C ASN A 397 -18.11 -7.93 12.90
N THR A 398 -17.19 -8.84 12.54
CA THR A 398 -16.43 -9.63 13.50
C THR A 398 -14.95 -9.74 13.16
N ALA A 399 -14.09 -9.71 14.17
CA ALA A 399 -12.66 -9.98 14.01
C ALA A 399 -12.37 -11.43 13.55
N ASP A 400 -13.29 -12.37 13.83
CA ASP A 400 -13.19 -13.78 13.40
C ASP A 400 -13.79 -14.04 12.00
N HIS A 401 -13.93 -13.00 11.18
CA HIS A 401 -14.54 -13.06 9.85
C HIS A 401 -13.98 -14.17 8.95
N ALA A 402 -12.68 -14.47 9.08
CA ALA A 402 -12.03 -15.51 8.27
C ALA A 402 -12.60 -16.90 8.55
N THR A 403 -12.96 -17.21 9.79
CA THR A 403 -13.63 -18.48 10.16
C THR A 403 -15.03 -18.54 9.59
N TYR A 404 -15.84 -17.47 9.75
CA TYR A 404 -17.17 -17.38 9.18
C TYR A 404 -17.15 -17.51 7.65
N ALA A 405 -16.22 -16.81 6.98
CA ALA A 405 -16.04 -16.89 5.54
C ALA A 405 -15.70 -18.32 5.06
N LYS A 406 -14.74 -18.99 5.72
CA LYS A 406 -14.37 -20.37 5.42
C LYS A 406 -15.51 -21.37 5.59
N ASN A 407 -16.37 -21.13 6.60
CA ASN A 407 -17.54 -21.96 6.86
C ASN A 407 -18.71 -21.67 5.91
N GLY A 408 -18.67 -20.57 5.14
CA GLY A 408 -19.76 -20.12 4.27
C GLY A 408 -20.94 -19.54 5.05
N GLU A 409 -20.70 -18.97 6.24
CA GLU A 409 -21.71 -18.38 7.11
C GLU A 409 -21.98 -16.91 6.73
N PHE A 410 -22.35 -16.69 5.46
CA PHE A 410 -22.68 -15.39 4.89
C PHE A 410 -23.44 -15.55 3.57
N ASP A 411 -24.17 -14.50 3.15
CA ASP A 411 -24.66 -14.34 1.78
C ASP A 411 -23.73 -13.42 0.97
N VAL A 412 -23.25 -12.34 1.60
CA VAL A 412 -22.29 -11.40 1.04
C VAL A 412 -21.11 -11.26 2.00
N TYR A 413 -19.89 -11.50 1.51
CA TYR A 413 -18.67 -11.23 2.27
C TYR A 413 -17.91 -10.05 1.66
N VAL A 414 -17.80 -8.96 2.41
CA VAL A 414 -17.10 -7.75 1.97
C VAL A 414 -15.76 -7.62 2.67
N SER A 415 -14.72 -7.49 1.86
CA SER A 415 -13.34 -7.39 2.31
C SER A 415 -12.57 -6.34 1.51
N SER A 416 -11.32 -6.10 1.89
CA SER A 416 -10.40 -5.27 1.11
C SER A 416 -9.10 -6.00 0.83
N LEU A 417 -8.56 -5.76 -0.37
CA LEU A 417 -7.29 -6.33 -0.82
C LEU A 417 -6.55 -5.28 -1.66
N THR A 418 -5.23 -5.24 -1.57
CA THR A 418 -4.40 -4.61 -2.59
C THR A 418 -4.35 -5.57 -3.76
N THR A 419 -5.07 -5.27 -4.83
CA THR A 419 -5.36 -6.22 -5.92
C THR A 419 -4.20 -6.41 -6.89
N ALA A 420 -3.34 -5.38 -7.04
CA ALA A 420 -2.12 -5.44 -7.84
C ALA A 420 -0.97 -4.73 -7.09
N PRO A 421 -0.40 -5.34 -6.05
CA PRO A 421 0.65 -4.71 -5.24
C PRO A 421 1.92 -4.39 -6.04
N THR A 422 2.20 -5.17 -7.07
CA THR A 422 3.38 -5.05 -7.95
C THR A 422 3.02 -4.55 -9.36
N GLY A 423 1.84 -3.97 -9.56
CA GLY A 423 1.38 -3.54 -10.88
C GLY A 423 1.00 -4.69 -11.83
N ASP A 424 1.16 -5.94 -11.43
CA ASP A 424 0.74 -7.11 -12.20
C ASP A 424 -0.67 -7.57 -11.79
N PRO A 425 -1.57 -7.88 -12.74
CA PRO A 425 -2.96 -8.21 -12.45
C PRO A 425 -3.19 -9.62 -11.88
N GLU A 426 -2.23 -10.53 -12.01
CA GLU A 426 -2.41 -11.96 -11.75
C GLU A 426 -2.76 -12.26 -10.30
N TYR A 427 -2.16 -11.53 -9.35
CA TYR A 427 -2.32 -11.77 -7.92
C TYR A 427 -3.79 -11.78 -7.45
N PHE A 428 -4.61 -10.86 -7.94
CA PHE A 428 -6.03 -10.83 -7.55
C PHE A 428 -6.77 -12.09 -7.99
N PHE A 429 -6.56 -12.51 -9.23
CA PHE A 429 -7.26 -13.67 -9.78
C PHE A 429 -6.82 -14.96 -9.12
N THR A 430 -5.53 -15.22 -9.02
CA THR A 430 -4.96 -16.44 -8.46
C THR A 430 -5.22 -16.58 -6.96
N SER A 431 -5.23 -15.48 -6.22
CA SER A 431 -5.46 -15.50 -4.77
C SER A 431 -6.93 -15.53 -4.37
N THR A 432 -7.85 -15.01 -5.22
CA THR A 432 -9.19 -14.65 -4.77
C THR A 432 -10.31 -15.19 -5.69
N VAL A 433 -10.07 -15.36 -7.00
CA VAL A 433 -11.16 -15.50 -7.97
C VAL A 433 -11.26 -16.89 -8.57
N VAL A 434 -10.15 -17.49 -9.05
CA VAL A 434 -10.19 -18.83 -9.68
C VAL A 434 -10.82 -19.88 -8.75
N SER A 435 -11.34 -20.92 -9.34
CA SER A 435 -12.20 -21.92 -8.66
C SER A 435 -11.58 -22.50 -7.38
N ASP A 436 -10.26 -22.68 -7.33
CA ASP A 436 -9.49 -23.24 -6.21
C ASP A 436 -8.73 -22.18 -5.39
N ALA A 437 -8.91 -20.89 -5.68
CA ALA A 437 -8.24 -19.82 -4.97
C ALA A 437 -8.52 -19.85 -3.46
N ALA A 438 -7.47 -19.66 -2.66
CA ALA A 438 -7.54 -19.76 -1.21
C ALA A 438 -8.52 -18.78 -0.56
N LYS A 439 -8.73 -17.62 -1.20
CA LYS A 439 -9.63 -16.54 -0.74
C LYS A 439 -10.96 -16.49 -1.53
N ASN A 440 -11.25 -17.47 -2.38
CA ASN A 440 -12.56 -17.64 -3.02
C ASN A 440 -13.55 -18.22 -2.01
N TYR A 441 -13.95 -17.41 -1.05
CA TYR A 441 -14.89 -17.81 0.00
C TYR A 441 -16.32 -17.96 -0.54
N GLY A 442 -16.67 -17.18 -1.57
CA GLY A 442 -17.95 -17.25 -2.26
C GLY A 442 -18.18 -18.53 -3.05
N LYS A 443 -17.14 -19.34 -3.26
CA LYS A 443 -17.20 -20.61 -4.02
C LYS A 443 -17.69 -20.42 -5.45
N TYR A 444 -17.38 -19.27 -6.05
CA TYR A 444 -17.54 -19.05 -7.48
C TYR A 444 -16.67 -20.02 -8.27
N SER A 445 -17.18 -20.51 -9.40
CA SER A 445 -16.45 -21.42 -10.28
C SER A 445 -16.90 -21.23 -11.71
N ASN A 446 -15.96 -20.92 -12.58
CA ASN A 446 -16.16 -20.73 -14.00
C ASN A 446 -14.92 -21.24 -14.74
N SER A 447 -15.08 -22.30 -15.57
CA SER A 447 -13.96 -22.94 -16.27
C SER A 447 -13.31 -22.02 -17.31
N ASP A 448 -14.09 -21.17 -17.96
CA ASP A 448 -13.56 -20.25 -18.98
C ASP A 448 -12.67 -19.18 -18.30
N LEU A 449 -13.08 -18.71 -17.10
CA LEU A 449 -12.25 -17.83 -16.29
C LEU A 449 -10.96 -18.51 -15.83
N ASP A 450 -11.03 -19.75 -15.34
CA ASP A 450 -9.85 -20.51 -14.92
C ASP A 450 -8.86 -20.67 -16.08
N ASP A 451 -9.36 -20.94 -17.31
CA ASP A 451 -8.53 -21.02 -18.53
C ASP A 451 -7.90 -19.67 -18.91
N ILE A 452 -8.65 -18.54 -18.78
CA ILE A 452 -8.10 -17.20 -19.03
C ILE A 452 -6.97 -16.89 -18.05
N VAL A 453 -7.16 -17.19 -16.77
CA VAL A 453 -6.13 -16.93 -15.74
C VAL A 453 -4.92 -17.86 -15.91
N ALA A 454 -5.13 -19.12 -16.29
CA ALA A 454 -4.04 -20.02 -16.63
C ALA A 454 -3.21 -19.50 -17.82
N LYS A 455 -3.87 -18.97 -18.86
CA LYS A 455 -3.18 -18.31 -19.97
C LYS A 455 -2.44 -17.04 -19.53
N LEU A 456 -3.03 -16.24 -18.62
CA LEU A 456 -2.37 -15.07 -18.04
C LEU A 456 -1.06 -15.45 -17.34
N HIS A 457 -1.07 -16.55 -16.59
CA HIS A 457 0.10 -17.09 -15.90
C HIS A 457 1.27 -17.46 -16.83
N GLU A 458 0.99 -17.87 -18.07
CA GLU A 458 1.98 -18.28 -19.07
C GLU A 458 2.40 -17.14 -20.03
N THR A 459 1.74 -15.97 -19.95
CA THR A 459 1.92 -14.88 -20.91
C THR A 459 2.96 -13.87 -20.43
N PHE A 460 4.04 -13.66 -21.21
CA PHE A 460 5.10 -12.68 -20.92
C PHE A 460 4.86 -11.30 -21.50
N ASP A 461 4.06 -11.19 -22.56
CA ASP A 461 3.73 -9.91 -23.19
C ASP A 461 2.80 -9.08 -22.30
N THR A 462 3.24 -7.92 -21.85
CA THR A 462 2.54 -7.06 -20.89
C THR A 462 1.18 -6.56 -21.44
N ASP A 463 1.11 -6.24 -22.74
CA ASP A 463 -0.15 -5.78 -23.35
C ASP A 463 -1.18 -6.92 -23.43
N GLU A 464 -0.73 -8.14 -23.72
CA GLU A 464 -1.59 -9.32 -23.73
C GLU A 464 -2.04 -9.70 -22.30
N ARG A 465 -1.16 -9.58 -21.31
CA ARG A 465 -1.53 -9.73 -19.88
C ARG A 465 -2.64 -8.76 -19.48
N GLY A 466 -2.52 -7.49 -19.88
CA GLY A 466 -3.56 -6.48 -19.66
C GLY A 466 -4.90 -6.85 -20.29
N LYS A 467 -4.91 -7.37 -21.52
CA LYS A 467 -6.15 -7.83 -22.20
C LYS A 467 -6.77 -9.04 -21.50
N LEU A 468 -5.96 -10.01 -21.09
CA LEU A 468 -6.44 -11.18 -20.33
C LEU A 468 -7.00 -10.77 -18.97
N ALA A 469 -6.41 -9.78 -18.31
CA ALA A 469 -6.92 -9.22 -17.07
C ALA A 469 -8.29 -8.53 -17.24
N VAL A 470 -8.47 -7.79 -18.35
CA VAL A 470 -9.78 -7.20 -18.71
C VAL A 470 -10.81 -8.29 -18.97
N GLU A 471 -10.46 -9.32 -19.75
CA GLU A 471 -11.35 -10.45 -20.05
C GLU A 471 -11.76 -11.20 -18.77
N ALA A 472 -10.81 -11.49 -17.88
CA ALA A 472 -11.08 -12.15 -16.61
C ALA A 472 -11.98 -11.31 -15.70
N GLN A 473 -11.72 -9.98 -15.57
CA GLN A 473 -12.59 -9.08 -14.82
C GLN A 473 -14.00 -9.02 -15.40
N GLN A 474 -14.13 -8.86 -16.73
CA GLN A 474 -15.44 -8.76 -17.35
C GLN A 474 -16.25 -10.06 -17.15
N THR A 475 -15.60 -11.23 -17.18
CA THR A 475 -16.26 -12.52 -16.92
C THR A 475 -16.88 -12.57 -15.52
N ILE A 476 -16.17 -12.14 -14.48
CA ILE A 476 -16.72 -12.14 -13.11
C ILE A 476 -17.81 -11.09 -12.91
N LEU A 477 -17.76 -9.98 -13.65
CA LEU A 477 -18.77 -8.92 -13.63
C LEU A 477 -20.04 -9.35 -14.39
N ASP A 478 -19.90 -9.99 -15.53
CA ASP A 478 -21.04 -10.50 -16.33
C ASP A 478 -21.79 -11.63 -15.61
N ASP A 479 -21.08 -12.40 -14.78
CA ASP A 479 -21.67 -13.45 -13.93
C ASP A 479 -22.28 -12.87 -12.63
N ASP A 480 -22.15 -11.55 -12.39
CA ASP A 480 -22.50 -10.91 -11.11
C ASP A 480 -21.95 -11.72 -9.91
N ALA A 481 -20.70 -12.22 -10.02
CA ALA A 481 -20.08 -13.08 -9.01
C ALA A 481 -19.38 -12.26 -7.91
N TYR A 482 -18.88 -11.10 -8.26
CA TYR A 482 -18.23 -10.12 -7.41
C TYR A 482 -18.79 -8.72 -7.72
N PHE A 483 -18.76 -7.85 -6.73
CA PHE A 483 -18.98 -6.41 -6.95
C PHE A 483 -17.86 -5.60 -6.29
N PHE A 484 -17.53 -4.47 -6.89
CA PHE A 484 -16.45 -3.60 -6.44
C PHE A 484 -17.05 -2.26 -6.00
N VAL A 485 -16.60 -1.73 -4.86
CA VAL A 485 -17.23 -0.55 -4.25
C VAL A 485 -16.33 0.68 -4.34
N SER A 486 -15.08 0.57 -3.91
CA SER A 486 -14.18 1.71 -3.84
C SER A 486 -12.72 1.29 -3.93
N HIS A 487 -11.90 2.10 -4.62
CA HIS A 487 -10.45 2.10 -4.46
C HIS A 487 -10.07 3.14 -3.43
N LEU A 488 -9.26 2.75 -2.43
CA LEU A 488 -8.80 3.65 -1.39
C LEU A 488 -7.74 4.59 -1.93
N ASN A 489 -7.86 5.88 -1.61
CA ASN A 489 -6.81 6.85 -1.91
C ASN A 489 -5.70 6.79 -0.88
N MET A 490 -4.45 6.73 -1.34
CA MET A 490 -3.32 7.14 -0.53
C MET A 490 -3.33 8.67 -0.41
N GLY A 491 -3.09 9.19 0.78
CA GLY A 491 -3.08 10.62 1.03
C GLY A 491 -1.87 11.02 1.88
N LEU A 492 -1.06 11.94 1.34
CA LEU A 492 0.03 12.61 2.05
C LEU A 492 -0.37 14.05 2.35
N VAL A 493 -0.15 14.49 3.57
CA VAL A 493 -0.38 15.88 3.97
C VAL A 493 0.94 16.49 4.42
N SER A 494 1.28 17.67 3.90
CA SER A 494 2.50 18.38 4.30
C SER A 494 2.27 19.86 4.48
N LYS A 495 3.22 20.54 5.13
CA LYS A 495 3.30 22.00 5.15
C LYS A 495 3.49 22.53 3.73
N SER A 496 2.93 23.71 3.42
CA SER A 496 2.98 24.30 2.07
C SER A 496 4.40 24.68 1.59
N ASN A 497 5.38 24.74 2.49
CA ASN A 497 6.78 24.97 2.14
C ASN A 497 7.56 23.68 1.83
N VAL A 498 6.93 22.50 1.89
CA VAL A 498 7.51 21.22 1.48
C VAL A 498 7.15 20.96 0.02
N SER A 499 8.07 20.48 -0.80
CA SER A 499 7.80 19.99 -2.17
C SER A 499 8.50 18.66 -2.38
N GLY A 500 8.06 17.87 -3.38
CA GLY A 500 8.58 16.53 -3.66
C GLY A 500 8.07 15.43 -2.72
N LEU A 501 7.13 15.73 -1.81
CA LEU A 501 6.39 14.74 -1.05
C LEU A 501 5.04 14.49 -1.77
N THR A 502 4.97 13.47 -2.61
CA THR A 502 3.81 13.17 -3.46
C THR A 502 3.31 11.76 -3.23
N ALA A 503 1.99 11.59 -3.19
CA ALA A 503 1.38 10.27 -3.09
C ALA A 503 1.61 9.48 -4.38
N HIS A 504 1.96 8.20 -4.24
CA HIS A 504 2.16 7.26 -5.33
C HIS A 504 1.20 6.06 -5.16
N PRO A 505 0.71 5.43 -6.23
CA PRO A 505 -0.28 4.35 -6.13
C PRO A 505 0.16 3.13 -5.31
N CYS A 506 1.46 2.89 -5.16
CA CYS A 506 1.99 1.76 -4.37
C CYS A 506 2.51 2.13 -2.97
N ASP A 507 2.53 3.39 -2.57
CA ASP A 507 3.04 3.88 -1.27
C ASP A 507 4.53 3.55 -0.96
N TYR A 508 5.35 3.28 -1.99
CA TYR A 508 6.75 2.88 -1.82
C TYR A 508 7.76 4.03 -1.87
N TYR A 509 7.37 5.20 -2.40
CA TYR A 509 8.27 6.31 -2.72
C TYR A 509 7.83 7.60 -2.03
N GLU A 510 7.92 7.66 -0.69
CA GLU A 510 7.50 8.83 0.07
C GLU A 510 8.62 9.87 0.22
N ILE A 511 9.82 9.42 0.61
CA ILE A 511 10.99 10.28 0.81
C ILE A 511 12.01 9.97 -0.28
N THR A 512 12.14 10.88 -1.23
CA THR A 512 12.99 10.74 -2.41
C THR A 512 14.00 11.89 -2.51
N ALA A 513 14.88 11.86 -3.50
CA ALA A 513 15.81 12.96 -3.78
C ALA A 513 15.11 14.28 -4.16
N ASP A 514 13.84 14.21 -4.61
CA ASP A 514 13.05 15.37 -5.00
C ASP A 514 12.50 16.18 -3.81
N LEU A 515 12.56 15.61 -2.61
CA LEU A 515 12.12 16.28 -1.38
C LEU A 515 12.87 17.60 -1.16
N GLU A 516 12.12 18.68 -0.95
CA GLU A 516 12.67 20.01 -0.71
C GLU A 516 11.85 20.75 0.36
N VAL A 517 12.53 21.45 1.26
CA VAL A 517 11.94 22.33 2.27
C VAL A 517 12.41 23.75 1.97
N LYS A 518 11.46 24.66 1.69
CA LYS A 518 11.70 26.07 1.34
C LYS A 518 11.67 26.99 2.53
#